data_fb438b1fed60e661a012347ae9fe2daa
#
_entry.id   fb438b1fed60e661a012347ae9fe2daa
#
_cell.length_a   1.000
_cell.length_b   1.000
_cell.length_c   1.000
_cell.angle_alpha   90.00
_cell.angle_beta   90.00
_cell.angle_gamma   90.00
#
_symmetry.space_group_name_H-M   'P 1'
#
loop_
_entity.id
_entity.type
_entity.pdbx_description
1 polymer ?
#
loop_
_entity_poly.entity_id
_entity_poly.type
_entity_poly.pdbx_seq_one_letter_code
_entity_poly.pdbx_strand_id
1 'polypeptide(L)'
;MEYIIDKEYEDVRLDRFLRKKYEDISLTEIFKGIRTGKVKVNRKKSKENYRLQLEDVVKVFFNGGETKEEKPVSIENKEIEKIKKSIVYEDERVLIFNKKNNMVMHKGSGYEYGISEMIKSYLKNENFNFVNRIDKATSGLIIGAKSLVVARELAEDIRNRDIEKKYYILVNGRVREKEFKIKSWLKKVEDKVIEVEEFQEGAKESTSSFKVVE
;
A
#
# COMPACT_ATOMS: atom_id res chain seq x y z
N MET A 1 19.80 19.45 -2.91
CA MET A 1 19.17 18.81 -4.07
C MET A 1 17.92 19.56 -4.48
N GLU A 2 17.53 19.47 -5.75
CA GLU A 2 16.33 20.11 -6.29
C GLU A 2 15.58 19.12 -7.15
N TYR A 3 14.25 19.04 -6.98
CA TYR A 3 13.38 18.13 -7.70
C TYR A 3 12.26 18.95 -8.34
N ILE A 4 12.01 18.71 -9.62
CA ILE A 4 10.83 19.23 -10.33
C ILE A 4 9.78 18.13 -10.28
N ILE A 5 8.58 18.49 -9.83
CA ILE A 5 7.48 17.52 -9.67
C ILE A 5 6.85 17.25 -11.02
N ASP A 6 6.90 15.99 -11.40
CA ASP A 6 6.25 15.45 -12.58
C ASP A 6 4.82 14.95 -12.25
N LYS A 7 4.13 14.47 -13.28
CA LYS A 7 2.77 13.93 -13.16
C LYS A 7 2.68 12.74 -12.18
N GLU A 8 3.75 11.99 -12.01
CA GLU A 8 3.79 10.83 -11.10
C GLU A 8 3.68 11.26 -9.63
N TYR A 9 4.28 12.40 -9.28
CA TYR A 9 4.27 12.94 -7.93
C TYR A 9 3.25 14.07 -7.70
N GLU A 10 2.47 14.44 -8.72
CA GLU A 10 1.35 15.38 -8.56
C GLU A 10 0.36 14.86 -7.52
N ASP A 11 -0.16 15.74 -6.66
CA ASP A 11 -1.05 15.46 -5.53
C ASP A 11 -0.49 14.51 -4.45
N VAL A 12 0.79 14.14 -4.53
CA VAL A 12 1.47 13.42 -3.45
C VAL A 12 1.81 14.40 -2.32
N ARG A 13 1.62 14.00 -1.07
CA ARG A 13 2.03 14.82 0.08
C ARG A 13 3.55 14.97 0.12
N LEU A 14 4.02 16.16 0.48
CA LEU A 14 5.44 16.51 0.57
C LEU A 14 6.23 15.54 1.48
N ASP A 15 5.67 15.17 2.64
CA ASP A 15 6.32 14.22 3.55
C ASP A 15 6.48 12.82 2.92
N ARG A 16 5.48 12.36 2.17
CA ARG A 16 5.53 11.06 1.46
C ARG A 16 6.54 11.08 0.30
N PHE A 17 6.56 12.17 -0.45
CA PHE A 17 7.55 12.38 -1.50
C PHE A 17 8.97 12.31 -0.95
N LEU A 18 9.24 13.06 0.12
CA LEU A 18 10.57 13.09 0.74
C LEU A 18 10.96 11.73 1.33
N ARG A 19 10.02 11.05 1.99
CA ARG A 19 10.25 9.72 2.54
C ARG A 19 10.63 8.70 1.47
N LYS A 20 10.07 8.82 0.26
CA LYS A 20 10.42 7.97 -0.86
C LYS A 20 11.78 8.33 -1.48
N LYS A 21 12.16 9.61 -1.45
CA LYS A 21 13.45 10.08 -1.99
C LYS A 21 14.60 9.93 -0.98
N TYR A 22 14.30 9.80 0.31
CA TYR A 22 15.27 9.75 1.41
C TYR A 22 14.91 8.62 2.38
N GLU A 23 15.10 7.37 1.96
CA GLU A 23 14.71 6.18 2.73
C GLU A 23 15.51 6.03 4.04
N ASP A 24 16.78 6.49 4.04
CA ASP A 24 17.67 6.46 5.21
C ASP A 24 17.37 7.55 6.24
N ILE A 25 16.51 8.52 5.93
CA ILE A 25 16.16 9.61 6.84
C ILE A 25 14.89 9.28 7.60
N SER A 26 14.95 9.37 8.93
CA SER A 26 13.78 9.12 9.77
C SER A 26 12.65 10.12 9.49
N LEU A 27 11.40 9.68 9.67
CA LEU A 27 10.23 10.55 9.48
C LEU A 27 10.30 11.80 10.37
N THR A 28 10.85 11.66 11.57
CA THR A 28 11.07 12.77 12.52
C THR A 28 12.04 13.81 11.95
N GLU A 29 13.10 13.37 11.29
CA GLU A 29 14.06 14.27 10.65
C GLU A 29 13.48 14.94 9.40
N ILE A 30 12.68 14.23 8.61
CA ILE A 30 11.94 14.81 7.48
C ILE A 30 11.03 15.94 8.00
N PHE A 31 10.20 15.68 9.02
CA PHE A 31 9.32 16.69 9.61
C PHE A 31 10.10 17.88 10.19
N LYS A 32 11.21 17.62 10.89
CA LYS A 32 12.09 18.66 11.39
C LYS A 32 12.65 19.51 10.24
N GLY A 33 13.07 18.88 9.15
CA GLY A 33 13.59 19.56 7.96
C GLY A 33 12.56 20.47 7.29
N ILE A 34 11.33 20.00 7.14
CA ILE A 34 10.22 20.80 6.60
C ILE A 34 9.95 22.01 7.52
N ARG A 35 9.78 21.78 8.83
CA ARG A 35 9.48 22.82 9.82
C ARG A 35 10.58 23.88 9.92
N THR A 36 11.85 23.47 9.88
CA THR A 36 13.00 24.37 9.97
C THR A 36 13.33 25.09 8.66
N GLY A 37 12.64 24.74 7.55
CA GLY A 37 12.87 25.35 6.23
C GLY A 37 14.08 24.80 5.49
N LYS A 38 14.61 23.64 5.91
CA LYS A 38 15.58 22.85 5.12
C LYS A 38 14.93 22.19 3.91
N VAL A 39 13.61 22.16 3.86
CA VAL A 39 12.81 21.79 2.68
C VAL A 39 11.98 23.00 2.29
N LYS A 40 12.02 23.36 1.02
CA LYS A 40 11.23 24.45 0.45
C LYS A 40 10.52 23.98 -0.80
N VAL A 41 9.30 24.44 -0.99
CA VAL A 41 8.56 24.27 -2.24
C VAL A 41 8.43 25.65 -2.89
N ASN A 42 8.85 25.78 -4.12
CA ASN A 42 8.85 27.05 -4.87
C ASN A 42 9.53 28.19 -4.06
N ARG A 43 10.68 27.86 -3.44
CA ARG A 43 11.49 28.76 -2.58
C ARG A 43 10.81 29.17 -1.26
N LYS A 44 9.60 28.71 -0.95
CA LYS A 44 8.84 29.02 0.27
C LYS A 44 8.82 27.84 1.25
N LYS A 45 8.66 28.12 2.55
CA LYS A 45 8.36 27.09 3.53
C LYS A 45 6.99 26.48 3.25
N SER A 46 6.86 25.20 3.46
CA SER A 46 5.62 24.47 3.26
C SER A 46 5.28 23.62 4.49
N LYS A 47 4.08 23.07 4.55
CA LYS A 47 3.67 22.11 5.58
C LYS A 47 3.96 20.67 5.08
N GLU A 48 4.11 19.75 6.01
CA GLU A 48 4.37 18.34 5.71
C GLU A 48 3.26 17.68 4.87
N ASN A 49 2.03 18.11 5.07
CA ASN A 49 0.86 17.62 4.35
C ASN A 49 0.55 18.38 3.05
N TYR A 50 1.43 19.30 2.65
CA TYR A 50 1.27 20.01 1.37
C TYR A 50 1.20 19.00 0.23
N ARG A 51 0.22 19.20 -0.65
CA ARG A 51 0.05 18.39 -1.85
C ARG A 51 0.80 19.02 -3.00
N LEU A 52 1.80 18.30 -3.49
CA LEU A 52 2.66 18.76 -4.57
C LEU A 52 1.84 18.97 -5.83
N GLN A 53 2.12 20.08 -6.52
CA GLN A 53 1.51 20.39 -7.80
C GLN A 53 2.50 20.06 -8.91
N LEU A 54 1.98 19.81 -10.12
CA LEU A 54 2.82 19.66 -11.31
C LEU A 54 3.76 20.87 -11.44
N GLU A 55 5.02 20.62 -11.78
CA GLU A 55 6.08 21.63 -11.92
C GLU A 55 6.51 22.33 -10.61
N ASP A 56 5.97 21.94 -9.44
CA ASP A 56 6.53 22.40 -8.18
C ASP A 56 8.02 22.09 -8.08
N VAL A 57 8.80 23.05 -7.60
CA VAL A 57 10.24 22.88 -7.37
C VAL A 57 10.47 22.63 -5.89
N VAL A 58 10.78 21.38 -5.55
CA VAL A 58 11.11 20.98 -4.16
C VAL A 58 12.62 21.04 -3.96
N LYS A 59 13.07 21.98 -3.13
CA LYS A 59 14.48 22.16 -2.80
C LYS A 59 14.78 21.64 -1.40
N VAL A 60 15.76 20.74 -1.29
CA VAL A 60 16.11 20.03 -0.05
C VAL A 60 17.55 20.35 0.33
N PHE A 61 17.74 20.76 1.58
CA PHE A 61 19.01 21.15 2.19
C PHE A 61 19.39 20.19 3.33
N PHE A 62 19.10 18.90 3.21
CA PHE A 62 19.61 17.93 4.17
C PHE A 62 21.09 17.68 3.91
N ASN A 63 21.88 17.71 4.98
CA ASN A 63 23.24 17.18 4.96
C ASN A 63 23.13 15.72 5.37
N GLY A 64 23.03 14.82 4.42
CA GLY A 64 23.04 13.39 4.68
C GLY A 64 22.10 12.61 3.77
N GLY A 65 22.63 11.51 3.26
CA GLY A 65 21.86 10.50 2.56
C GLY A 65 21.43 10.93 1.16
N GLU A 66 22.40 11.00 0.22
CA GLU A 66 22.04 10.55 -1.11
C GLU A 66 21.40 9.18 -0.94
N THR A 67 20.22 8.98 -1.53
CA THR A 67 19.70 7.64 -1.68
C THR A 67 20.88 6.77 -2.13
N LYS A 68 21.41 5.95 -1.23
CA LYS A 68 22.04 4.74 -1.70
C LYS A 68 20.94 4.13 -2.55
N GLU A 69 21.12 4.09 -3.86
CA GLU A 69 20.34 3.20 -4.67
C GLU A 69 20.27 1.91 -3.86
N GLU A 70 19.11 1.60 -3.24
CA GLU A 70 18.97 0.28 -2.65
C GLU A 70 19.40 -0.63 -3.78
N LYS A 71 20.53 -1.31 -3.59
CA LYS A 71 20.93 -2.31 -4.59
C LYS A 71 19.69 -3.16 -4.74
N PRO A 72 19.10 -3.22 -5.93
CA PRO A 72 17.86 -3.96 -6.12
C PRO A 72 18.09 -5.30 -5.46
N VAL A 73 17.22 -5.68 -4.53
CA VAL A 73 17.35 -6.96 -3.83
C VAL A 73 17.57 -7.97 -4.91
N SER A 74 18.75 -8.61 -4.90
CA SER A 74 19.13 -9.57 -5.93
C SER A 74 18.26 -10.80 -5.75
N ILE A 75 17.05 -10.73 -6.29
CA ILE A 75 16.09 -11.83 -6.24
C ILE A 75 16.52 -12.81 -7.32
N GLU A 76 16.72 -14.05 -6.92
CA GLU A 76 17.12 -15.11 -7.84
C GLU A 76 16.09 -15.23 -8.98
N ASN A 77 16.57 -15.39 -10.19
CA ASN A 77 15.72 -15.56 -11.38
C ASN A 77 14.67 -16.67 -11.21
N LYS A 78 14.99 -17.72 -10.45
CA LYS A 78 14.07 -18.81 -10.12
C LYS A 78 12.85 -18.35 -9.31
N GLU A 79 13.03 -17.39 -8.43
CA GLU A 79 11.93 -16.83 -7.63
C GLU A 79 11.08 -15.86 -8.44
N ILE A 80 11.70 -15.07 -9.32
CA ILE A 80 10.99 -14.23 -10.28
C ILE A 80 10.11 -15.08 -11.20
N GLU A 81 10.62 -16.20 -11.69
CA GLU A 81 9.81 -17.12 -12.52
C GLU A 81 8.64 -17.77 -11.76
N LYS A 82 8.80 -18.06 -10.47
CA LYS A 82 7.67 -18.54 -9.65
C LYS A 82 6.60 -17.46 -9.46
N ILE A 83 7.00 -16.22 -9.32
CA ILE A 83 6.09 -15.09 -9.17
C ILE A 83 5.32 -14.81 -10.44
N LYS A 84 5.96 -14.83 -11.60
CA LYS A 84 5.31 -14.68 -12.90
C LYS A 84 4.11 -15.62 -13.07
N LYS A 85 4.24 -16.88 -12.64
CA LYS A 85 3.14 -17.87 -12.69
C LYS A 85 1.92 -17.51 -11.84
N SER A 86 2.08 -16.59 -10.91
CA SER A 86 0.99 -16.11 -10.05
C SER A 86 0.39 -14.77 -10.54
N ILE A 87 0.94 -14.19 -11.59
CA ILE A 87 0.34 -13.03 -12.27
C ILE A 87 -0.82 -13.54 -13.12
N VAL A 88 -2.03 -13.07 -12.83
CA VAL A 88 -3.26 -13.48 -13.51
C VAL A 88 -3.62 -12.53 -14.65
N TYR A 89 -3.26 -11.26 -14.46
CA TYR A 89 -3.47 -10.21 -15.45
C TYR A 89 -2.39 -9.15 -15.31
N GLU A 90 -1.96 -8.60 -16.43
CA GLU A 90 -0.99 -7.51 -16.47
C GLU A 90 -1.21 -6.67 -17.73
N ASP A 91 -1.30 -5.35 -17.56
CA ASP A 91 -1.27 -4.37 -18.63
C ASP A 91 -0.31 -3.21 -18.30
N GLU A 92 -0.41 -2.09 -19.01
CA GLU A 92 0.45 -0.91 -18.77
C GLU A 92 0.17 -0.22 -17.43
N ARG A 93 -1.03 -0.38 -16.87
CA ARG A 93 -1.51 0.35 -15.68
C ARG A 93 -1.54 -0.52 -14.44
N VAL A 94 -1.99 -1.76 -14.56
CA VAL A 94 -2.31 -2.63 -13.43
C VAL A 94 -1.67 -4.01 -13.56
N LEU A 95 -1.57 -4.68 -12.43
CA LEU A 95 -1.16 -6.08 -12.33
C LEU A 95 -2.05 -6.76 -11.29
N ILE A 96 -2.66 -7.89 -11.65
CA ILE A 96 -3.42 -8.73 -10.73
C ILE A 96 -2.59 -9.94 -10.37
N PHE A 97 -2.35 -10.12 -9.08
CA PHE A 97 -1.54 -11.19 -8.55
C PHE A 97 -2.39 -12.15 -7.72
N ASN A 98 -2.28 -13.44 -7.97
CA ASN A 98 -2.90 -14.49 -7.17
C ASN A 98 -1.94 -14.89 -6.03
N LYS A 99 -2.12 -14.26 -4.87
CA LYS A 99 -1.32 -14.53 -3.69
C LYS A 99 -1.60 -15.93 -3.15
N LYS A 100 -0.60 -16.75 -3.01
CA LYS A 100 -0.70 -18.04 -2.32
C LYS A 100 -0.75 -17.85 -0.81
N ASN A 101 -1.27 -18.87 -0.13
CA ASN A 101 -1.21 -18.94 1.33
C ASN A 101 0.24 -18.81 1.84
N ASN A 102 0.41 -18.23 3.00
CA ASN A 102 1.69 -17.99 3.69
C ASN A 102 2.70 -17.05 3.01
N MET A 103 2.32 -16.39 1.92
CA MET A 103 3.15 -15.32 1.34
C MET A 103 2.94 -13.99 2.06
N VAL A 104 4.03 -13.26 2.34
CA VAL A 104 4.00 -11.94 2.96
C VAL A 104 3.99 -10.84 1.90
N MET A 105 3.28 -9.74 2.18
CA MET A 105 3.11 -8.63 1.24
C MET A 105 4.37 -7.76 1.11
N HIS A 106 5.03 -7.46 2.24
CA HIS A 106 6.18 -6.57 2.31
C HIS A 106 7.27 -7.16 3.18
N LYS A 107 8.51 -6.67 3.02
CA LYS A 107 9.62 -7.00 3.93
C LYS A 107 9.26 -6.61 5.38
N GLY A 108 9.72 -7.36 6.34
CA GLY A 108 9.49 -7.14 7.78
C GLY A 108 9.20 -8.43 8.51
N SER A 109 9.15 -8.38 9.84
CA SER A 109 8.82 -9.54 10.69
C SER A 109 9.66 -10.81 10.38
N GLY A 110 10.96 -10.63 10.09
CA GLY A 110 11.88 -11.75 9.80
C GLY A 110 11.95 -12.17 8.33
N TYR A 111 11.32 -11.41 7.41
CA TYR A 111 11.41 -11.64 5.97
C TYR A 111 12.26 -10.54 5.32
N GLU A 112 13.24 -10.93 4.53
CA GLU A 112 14.13 -10.02 3.81
C GLU A 112 13.40 -9.27 2.70
N TYR A 113 12.43 -9.92 2.05
CA TYR A 113 11.55 -9.34 1.03
C TYR A 113 10.18 -10.00 1.05
N GLY A 114 9.17 -9.30 0.55
CA GLY A 114 7.82 -9.79 0.31
C GLY A 114 7.44 -9.74 -1.17
N ILE A 115 6.17 -9.99 -1.47
CA ILE A 115 5.67 -10.00 -2.86
C ILE A 115 5.87 -8.62 -3.50
N SER A 116 5.72 -7.55 -2.74
CA SER A 116 5.85 -6.18 -3.25
C SER A 116 7.24 -5.93 -3.83
N GLU A 117 8.29 -6.27 -3.09
CA GLU A 117 9.68 -6.10 -3.50
C GLU A 117 10.01 -7.00 -4.72
N MET A 118 9.47 -8.22 -4.73
CA MET A 118 9.66 -9.15 -5.83
C MET A 118 8.99 -8.66 -7.13
N ILE A 119 7.78 -8.10 -7.07
CA ILE A 119 7.09 -7.54 -8.24
C ILE A 119 7.77 -6.26 -8.71
N LYS A 120 8.24 -5.39 -7.80
CA LYS A 120 9.04 -4.21 -8.18
C LYS A 120 10.30 -4.61 -8.95
N SER A 121 11.01 -5.62 -8.47
CA SER A 121 12.19 -6.17 -9.16
C SER A 121 11.83 -6.76 -10.54
N TYR A 122 10.73 -7.51 -10.63
CA TYR A 122 10.23 -8.05 -11.89
C TYR A 122 9.89 -6.97 -12.91
N LEU A 123 9.16 -5.95 -12.48
CA LEU A 123 8.74 -4.83 -13.32
C LEU A 123 9.86 -3.80 -13.55
N LYS A 124 10.96 -3.86 -12.79
CA LYS A 124 11.98 -2.80 -12.69
C LYS A 124 11.34 -1.44 -12.42
N ASN A 125 10.35 -1.42 -11.50
CA ASN A 125 9.52 -0.25 -11.25
C ASN A 125 9.31 -0.05 -9.74
N GLU A 126 10.01 0.93 -9.17
CA GLU A 126 9.91 1.29 -7.75
C GLU A 126 8.59 2.02 -7.40
N ASN A 127 7.85 2.50 -8.40
CA ASN A 127 6.55 3.14 -8.20
C ASN A 127 5.39 2.15 -8.10
N PHE A 128 5.67 0.86 -8.37
CA PHE A 128 4.66 -0.17 -8.18
C PHE A 128 4.19 -0.26 -6.73
N ASN A 129 2.87 -0.34 -6.53
CA ASN A 129 2.25 -0.52 -5.22
C ASN A 129 1.02 -1.42 -5.32
N PHE A 130 0.87 -2.35 -4.38
CA PHE A 130 -0.42 -3.00 -4.17
C PHE A 130 -1.40 -2.04 -3.51
N VAL A 131 -2.62 -1.95 -4.03
CA VAL A 131 -3.66 -1.03 -3.53
C VAL A 131 -4.59 -1.68 -2.51
N ASN A 132 -4.56 -3.01 -2.40
CA ASN A 132 -5.22 -3.78 -1.36
C ASN A 132 -4.26 -4.81 -0.77
N ARG A 133 -4.64 -5.35 0.35
CA ARG A 133 -3.93 -6.44 1.01
C ARG A 133 -4.91 -7.49 1.50
N ILE A 134 -4.45 -8.73 1.57
CA ILE A 134 -5.09 -9.83 2.26
C ILE A 134 -4.11 -10.42 3.27
N ASP A 135 -4.60 -11.10 4.29
CA ASP A 135 -3.77 -11.62 5.35
C ASP A 135 -2.78 -12.69 4.86
N LYS A 136 -1.73 -12.94 5.64
CA LYS A 136 -0.69 -13.92 5.29
C LYS A 136 -1.30 -15.30 5.00
N ALA A 137 -2.24 -15.75 5.86
CA ALA A 137 -2.92 -17.03 5.73
C ALA A 137 -4.02 -17.06 4.66
N THR A 138 -4.42 -15.91 4.11
CA THR A 138 -5.43 -15.82 3.06
C THR A 138 -4.77 -15.94 1.70
N SER A 139 -5.34 -16.72 0.80
CA SER A 139 -4.97 -16.76 -0.63
C SER A 139 -6.00 -15.98 -1.45
N GLY A 140 -5.61 -15.56 -2.66
CA GLY A 140 -6.51 -14.89 -3.58
C GLY A 140 -5.91 -13.67 -4.27
N LEU A 141 -6.77 -12.91 -4.94
CA LEU A 141 -6.37 -11.83 -5.83
C LEU A 141 -6.02 -10.55 -5.07
N ILE A 142 -4.92 -9.95 -5.46
CA ILE A 142 -4.52 -8.62 -5.02
C ILE A 142 -4.21 -7.75 -6.25
N ILE A 143 -4.55 -6.49 -6.14
CA ILE A 143 -4.43 -5.50 -7.23
C ILE A 143 -3.20 -4.67 -6.99
N GLY A 144 -2.34 -4.59 -7.99
CA GLY A 144 -1.16 -3.73 -8.02
C GLY A 144 -1.29 -2.64 -9.08
N ALA A 145 -0.88 -1.44 -8.75
CA ALA A 145 -0.78 -0.30 -9.64
C ALA A 145 0.67 -0.09 -10.07
N LYS A 146 0.91 0.15 -11.35
CA LYS A 146 2.25 0.36 -11.90
C LYS A 146 2.73 1.81 -11.80
N SER A 147 1.87 2.73 -11.33
CA SER A 147 2.21 4.13 -11.08
C SER A 147 1.50 4.65 -9.83
N LEU A 148 2.01 5.75 -9.25
CA LEU A 148 1.37 6.39 -8.10
C LEU A 148 0.02 7.03 -8.48
N VAL A 149 -0.14 7.46 -9.72
CA VAL A 149 -1.40 7.99 -10.26
C VAL A 149 -2.46 6.89 -10.22
N VAL A 150 -2.19 5.74 -10.85
CA VAL A 150 -3.10 4.59 -10.87
C VAL A 150 -3.36 4.06 -9.45
N ALA A 151 -2.36 4.08 -8.58
CA ALA A 151 -2.55 3.66 -7.19
C ALA A 151 -3.55 4.56 -6.44
N ARG A 152 -3.57 5.87 -6.71
CA ARG A 152 -4.55 6.80 -6.13
C ARG A 152 -5.96 6.56 -6.68
N GLU A 153 -6.10 6.42 -7.99
CA GLU A 153 -7.39 6.10 -8.64
C GLU A 153 -8.01 4.83 -8.05
N LEU A 154 -7.27 3.73 -8.07
CA LEU A 154 -7.75 2.45 -7.52
C LEU A 154 -8.02 2.50 -6.01
N ALA A 155 -7.24 3.27 -5.24
CA ALA A 155 -7.50 3.45 -3.81
C ALA A 155 -8.78 4.26 -3.56
N GLU A 156 -9.16 5.14 -4.47
CA GLU A 156 -10.43 5.86 -4.45
C GLU A 156 -11.59 4.94 -4.79
N ASP A 157 -11.48 4.15 -5.85
CA ASP A 157 -12.48 3.15 -6.25
C ASP A 157 -12.75 2.15 -5.10
N ILE A 158 -11.69 1.70 -4.40
CA ILE A 158 -11.84 0.83 -3.22
C ILE A 158 -12.58 1.54 -2.08
N ARG A 159 -12.30 2.83 -1.84
CA ARG A 159 -12.95 3.62 -0.80
C ARG A 159 -14.43 3.85 -1.09
N ASN A 160 -14.73 4.14 -2.35
CA ASN A 160 -16.08 4.37 -2.85
C ASN A 160 -16.90 3.08 -2.97
N ARG A 161 -16.25 1.91 -2.79
CA ARG A 161 -16.83 0.58 -2.96
C ARG A 161 -17.19 0.24 -4.43
N ASP A 162 -16.52 0.86 -5.38
CA ASP A 162 -16.68 0.58 -6.81
C ASP A 162 -16.01 -0.75 -7.22
N ILE A 163 -15.11 -1.25 -6.37
CA ILE A 163 -14.49 -2.58 -6.52
C ILE A 163 -15.19 -3.59 -5.60
N GLU A 164 -15.92 -4.52 -6.19
CA GLU A 164 -16.54 -5.61 -5.45
C GLU A 164 -15.50 -6.67 -5.05
N LYS A 165 -15.53 -7.11 -3.79
CA LYS A 165 -14.63 -8.14 -3.25
C LYS A 165 -15.44 -9.33 -2.76
N LYS A 166 -15.16 -10.51 -3.33
CA LYS A 166 -15.77 -11.78 -2.94
C LYS A 166 -14.73 -12.72 -2.37
N TYR A 167 -15.09 -13.43 -1.32
CA TYR A 167 -14.26 -14.42 -0.65
C TYR A 167 -15.01 -15.73 -0.52
N TYR A 168 -14.34 -16.82 -0.82
CA TYR A 168 -14.82 -18.14 -0.44
C TYR A 168 -14.27 -18.49 0.93
N ILE A 169 -15.16 -18.92 1.83
CA ILE A 169 -14.81 -19.34 3.18
C ILE A 169 -15.39 -20.71 3.48
N LEU A 170 -14.65 -21.52 4.21
CA LEU A 170 -15.13 -22.76 4.77
C LEU A 170 -15.42 -22.55 6.25
N VAL A 171 -16.61 -22.93 6.69
CA VAL A 171 -17.03 -22.78 8.10
C VAL A 171 -17.37 -24.13 8.71
N ASN A 172 -17.25 -24.25 10.03
CA ASN A 172 -17.67 -25.42 10.76
C ASN A 172 -19.18 -25.39 11.02
N GLY A 173 -19.82 -26.54 10.91
CA GLY A 173 -21.24 -26.68 11.17
C GLY A 173 -22.10 -26.44 9.95
N ARG A 174 -23.42 -26.35 10.16
CA ARG A 174 -24.41 -26.16 9.10
C ARG A 174 -25.00 -24.78 9.14
N VAL A 175 -24.84 -24.02 8.07
CA VAL A 175 -25.51 -22.74 7.88
C VAL A 175 -26.93 -23.02 7.39
N ARG A 176 -27.95 -22.52 8.08
CA ARG A 176 -29.36 -22.79 7.76
C ARG A 176 -29.92 -21.85 6.70
N GLU A 177 -29.47 -20.59 6.71
CA GLU A 177 -29.92 -19.56 5.79
C GLU A 177 -29.07 -19.58 4.54
N LYS A 178 -29.70 -19.49 3.36
CA LYS A 178 -28.96 -19.46 2.07
C LYS A 178 -28.23 -18.14 1.87
N GLU A 179 -28.79 -17.04 2.35
CA GLU A 179 -28.23 -15.69 2.27
C GLU A 179 -28.51 -14.95 3.58
N PHE A 180 -27.51 -14.29 4.14
CA PHE A 180 -27.64 -13.52 5.38
C PHE A 180 -26.59 -12.41 5.46
N LYS A 181 -26.80 -11.49 6.38
CA LYS A 181 -25.85 -10.42 6.69
C LYS A 181 -25.49 -10.46 8.16
N ILE A 182 -24.23 -10.25 8.45
CA ILE A 182 -23.74 -10.04 9.80
C ILE A 182 -23.33 -8.58 9.91
N LYS A 183 -23.83 -7.91 10.94
CA LYS A 183 -23.49 -6.55 11.30
C LYS A 183 -22.87 -6.58 12.69
N SER A 184 -21.66 -6.05 12.80
CA SER A 184 -20.93 -6.05 14.07
C SER A 184 -20.11 -4.76 14.22
N TRP A 185 -19.73 -4.47 15.48
CA TRP A 185 -18.82 -3.39 15.80
C TRP A 185 -17.42 -3.95 16.02
N LEU A 186 -16.44 -3.44 15.27
CA LEU A 186 -15.06 -3.86 15.37
C LEU A 186 -14.21 -2.75 15.99
N LYS A 187 -13.50 -3.07 17.08
CA LYS A 187 -12.61 -2.15 17.79
C LYS A 187 -11.18 -2.65 17.73
N LYS A 188 -10.25 -1.76 17.40
CA LYS A 188 -8.83 -2.07 17.49
C LYS A 188 -8.37 -1.86 18.93
N VAL A 189 -7.86 -2.94 19.55
CA VAL A 189 -7.24 -2.93 20.88
C VAL A 189 -5.82 -3.43 20.71
N GLU A 190 -4.84 -2.55 20.97
CA GLU A 190 -3.42 -2.81 20.69
C GLU A 190 -3.21 -3.28 19.24
N ASP A 191 -2.73 -4.51 19.03
CA ASP A 191 -2.46 -5.09 17.71
C ASP A 191 -3.59 -6.02 17.20
N LYS A 192 -4.70 -6.12 17.94
CA LYS A 192 -5.83 -6.99 17.61
C LYS A 192 -7.07 -6.18 17.27
N VAL A 193 -7.90 -6.76 16.41
CA VAL A 193 -9.26 -6.28 16.18
C VAL A 193 -10.20 -7.24 16.88
N ILE A 194 -11.04 -6.72 17.77
CA ILE A 194 -12.05 -7.50 18.51
C ILE A 194 -13.46 -7.04 18.10
N GLU A 195 -14.39 -7.94 18.15
CA GLU A 195 -15.79 -7.64 18.04
C GLU A 195 -16.33 -7.16 19.39
N VAL A 196 -17.16 -6.13 19.38
CA VAL A 196 -17.85 -5.60 20.55
C VAL A 196 -19.36 -5.59 20.28
N GLU A 197 -20.17 -5.88 21.31
CA GLU A 197 -21.62 -6.04 21.16
C GLU A 197 -22.35 -4.74 20.83
N GLU A 198 -21.81 -3.61 21.34
CA GLU A 198 -22.41 -2.28 21.18
C GLU A 198 -21.38 -1.26 20.67
N PHE A 199 -21.87 -0.12 20.22
CA PHE A 199 -20.99 1.00 19.85
C PHE A 199 -20.14 1.42 21.06
N GLN A 200 -18.84 1.46 20.85
CA GLN A 200 -17.86 2.01 21.79
C GLN A 200 -16.98 3.02 21.05
N GLU A 201 -16.44 3.99 21.78
CA GLU A 201 -15.50 4.95 21.20
C GLU A 201 -14.33 4.23 20.53
N GLY A 202 -14.07 4.59 19.27
CA GLY A 202 -13.06 3.95 18.41
C GLY A 202 -13.51 2.66 17.72
N ALA A 203 -14.73 2.16 17.98
CA ALA A 203 -15.31 1.05 17.23
C ALA A 203 -15.85 1.52 15.88
N LYS A 204 -15.76 0.65 14.88
CA LYS A 204 -16.29 0.89 13.53
C LYS A 204 -17.34 -0.16 13.18
N GLU A 205 -18.44 0.28 12.63
CA GLU A 205 -19.44 -0.63 12.10
C GLU A 205 -18.88 -1.41 10.91
N SER A 206 -19.08 -2.72 10.92
CA SER A 206 -18.73 -3.63 9.85
C SER A 206 -19.95 -4.45 9.43
N THR A 207 -20.19 -4.55 8.14
CA THR A 207 -21.25 -5.38 7.59
C THR A 207 -20.68 -6.33 6.57
N SER A 208 -20.96 -7.62 6.74
CA SER A 208 -20.58 -8.68 5.80
C SER A 208 -21.82 -9.37 5.27
N SER A 209 -21.90 -9.58 3.97
CA SER A 209 -22.97 -10.34 3.31
C SER A 209 -22.47 -11.71 2.92
N PHE A 210 -23.25 -12.73 3.20
CA PHE A 210 -22.90 -14.12 2.98
C PHE A 210 -23.94 -14.80 2.08
N LYS A 211 -23.44 -15.67 1.22
CA LYS A 211 -24.24 -16.56 0.38
C LYS A 211 -23.65 -17.95 0.44
N VAL A 212 -24.47 -18.92 0.83
CA VAL A 212 -24.10 -20.34 0.84
C VAL A 212 -24.06 -20.83 -0.60
N VAL A 213 -22.95 -21.44 -1.00
CA VAL A 213 -22.76 -21.98 -2.37
C VAL A 213 -22.80 -23.50 -2.40
N GLU A 214 -22.42 -24.17 -1.30
CA GLU A 214 -22.52 -25.62 -1.09
C GLU A 214 -22.83 -25.94 0.38
#